data_6ca004a4c655735583f88815124d1e62
#
_entry.id   6ca004a4c655735583f88815124d1e62
#
_cell.length_a   1.000
_cell.length_b   1.000
_cell.length_c   1.000
_cell.angle_alpha   90.00
_cell.angle_beta   90.00
_cell.angle_gamma   90.00
#
_symmetry.space_group_name_H-M   'P 1'
#
loop_
_entity.id
_entity.type
_entity.pdbx_description
1 polymer ?
#
loop_
_entity_poly.entity_id
_entity_poly.type
_entity_poly.pdbx_seq_one_letter_code
_entity_poly.pdbx_strand_id
1 'polypeptide(L)'
;MKKINVVILALSILFFAASCSKDDPTPEVDQEEVGTAKLIFTEVEREAHGDHAHYNDIQNPEVVTVTFSGADMLPPVGEHLHLEVGKSYRLQLVATDFAGRETQQTFVARADIHQAFILGAPANSLSYEYGDIDANGQALNVGVTGYLTVNALANTFTMNYVLRHLNAGVKGRITAADWNNASYNQFTGENDLDLKVSVHLVAEGDHDH
;
A
#
# COMPACT_ATOMS: atom_id res chain seq x y z
N MET A 1 -53.21 -54.52 3.26
CA MET A 1 -52.14 -54.16 2.35
C MET A 1 -52.13 -52.65 1.96
N LYS A 2 -53.26 -51.93 1.96
CA LYS A 2 -53.28 -50.47 1.61
C LYS A 2 -52.66 -49.51 2.67
N LYS A 3 -52.60 -49.88 3.95
CA LYS A 3 -52.08 -49.01 5.04
C LYS A 3 -50.54 -49.04 5.13
N ILE A 4 -49.88 -50.13 4.68
CA ILE A 4 -48.42 -50.26 4.69
C ILE A 4 -47.78 -49.33 3.62
N ASN A 5 -48.40 -49.19 2.47
CA ASN A 5 -47.88 -48.34 1.38
C ASN A 5 -47.93 -46.85 1.70
N VAL A 6 -48.86 -46.38 2.54
CA VAL A 6 -48.96 -44.99 2.96
C VAL A 6 -47.87 -44.61 3.96
N VAL A 7 -47.51 -45.55 4.86
CA VAL A 7 -46.42 -45.33 5.84
C VAL A 7 -45.05 -45.30 5.16
N ILE A 8 -44.84 -46.16 4.16
CA ILE A 8 -43.58 -46.18 3.37
C ILE A 8 -43.45 -44.89 2.54
N LEU A 9 -44.55 -44.38 1.98
CA LEU A 9 -44.53 -43.12 1.22
C LEU A 9 -44.31 -41.91 2.14
N ALA A 10 -44.85 -41.90 3.35
CA ALA A 10 -44.61 -40.84 4.33
C ALA A 10 -43.17 -40.84 4.87
N LEU A 11 -42.54 -42.02 5.01
CA LEU A 11 -41.16 -42.13 5.47
C LEU A 11 -40.16 -41.73 4.42
N SER A 12 -40.45 -41.92 3.12
CA SER A 12 -39.56 -41.45 2.02
C SER A 12 -39.57 -39.96 1.80
N ILE A 13 -40.60 -39.22 2.23
CA ILE A 13 -40.67 -37.75 2.15
C ILE A 13 -39.86 -37.08 3.26
N LEU A 14 -39.66 -37.75 4.41
CA LEU A 14 -38.86 -37.22 5.50
C LEU A 14 -37.33 -37.24 5.27
N PHE A 15 -36.84 -38.06 4.31
CA PHE A 15 -35.39 -38.15 4.02
C PHE A 15 -34.88 -37.10 3.04
N PHE A 16 -35.75 -36.34 2.40
CA PHE A 16 -35.31 -35.26 1.46
C PHE A 16 -35.17 -33.87 2.08
N ALA A 17 -35.48 -33.70 3.39
CA ALA A 17 -35.39 -32.39 4.05
C ALA A 17 -34.08 -32.20 4.82
N ALA A 18 -33.09 -33.10 4.77
CA ALA A 18 -31.86 -33.01 5.54
C ALA A 18 -30.61 -32.80 4.66
N SER A 19 -30.77 -32.24 3.45
CA SER A 19 -29.61 -31.89 2.61
C SER A 19 -29.70 -30.47 2.12
N CYS A 20 -29.37 -29.55 3.01
CA CYS A 20 -28.85 -28.19 2.71
C CYS A 20 -28.33 -27.58 4.00
N SER A 21 -27.25 -28.12 4.60
CA SER A 21 -26.25 -27.27 5.18
C SER A 21 -25.25 -27.02 4.04
N LYS A 22 -25.50 -26.01 3.22
CA LYS A 22 -24.41 -25.36 2.53
C LYS A 22 -23.60 -24.73 3.63
N ASP A 23 -22.47 -25.36 3.98
CA ASP A 23 -21.30 -24.60 4.34
C ASP A 23 -20.98 -23.77 3.08
N ASP A 24 -21.57 -22.58 2.96
CA ASP A 24 -21.02 -21.58 2.07
C ASP A 24 -19.58 -21.44 2.54
N PRO A 25 -18.59 -21.71 1.69
CA PRO A 25 -17.21 -21.36 2.05
C PRO A 25 -17.28 -19.90 2.44
N THR A 26 -16.88 -19.59 3.68
CA THR A 26 -16.58 -18.21 4.07
C THR A 26 -15.76 -17.66 2.91
N PRO A 27 -16.15 -16.54 2.29
CA PRO A 27 -15.34 -15.94 1.25
C PRO A 27 -13.93 -15.90 1.82
N GLU A 28 -12.97 -16.51 1.13
CA GLU A 28 -11.57 -16.27 1.42
C GLU A 28 -11.46 -14.77 1.51
N VAL A 29 -10.91 -14.27 2.60
CA VAL A 29 -10.64 -12.85 2.78
C VAL A 29 -9.89 -12.45 1.53
N ASP A 30 -10.50 -11.63 0.68
CA ASP A 30 -9.94 -11.23 -0.61
C ASP A 30 -8.49 -10.86 -0.38
N GLN A 31 -7.58 -11.67 -0.88
CA GLN A 31 -6.22 -11.23 -1.07
C GLN A 31 -6.37 -10.05 -2.01
N GLU A 32 -5.82 -8.92 -1.62
CA GLU A 32 -5.92 -7.67 -2.39
C GLU A 32 -5.06 -7.85 -3.65
N GLU A 33 -5.61 -8.56 -4.65
CA GLU A 33 -4.94 -8.84 -5.92
C GLU A 33 -4.76 -7.53 -6.67
N VAL A 34 -3.53 -7.04 -6.71
CA VAL A 34 -3.18 -5.84 -7.46
C VAL A 34 -2.71 -6.23 -8.85
N GLY A 35 -3.42 -5.78 -9.87
CA GLY A 35 -3.07 -5.97 -11.28
C GLY A 35 -2.09 -4.93 -11.81
N THR A 36 -2.19 -3.66 -11.37
CA THR A 36 -1.25 -2.59 -11.65
C THR A 36 -1.12 -1.66 -10.46
N ALA A 37 0.04 -1.01 -10.32
CA ALA A 37 0.27 0.01 -9.32
C ALA A 37 0.95 1.24 -9.91
N LYS A 38 0.71 2.41 -9.31
CA LYS A 38 1.42 3.65 -9.61
C LYS A 38 1.88 4.28 -8.31
N LEU A 39 3.09 4.79 -8.32
CA LEU A 39 3.58 5.72 -7.31
C LEU A 39 3.62 7.11 -7.95
N ILE A 40 2.88 8.04 -7.36
CA ILE A 40 2.76 9.41 -7.83
C ILE A 40 3.45 10.31 -6.81
N PHE A 41 4.41 11.08 -7.28
CA PHE A 41 5.17 12.05 -6.48
C PHE A 41 4.75 13.44 -6.94
N THR A 42 4.06 14.18 -6.08
CA THR A 42 3.61 15.55 -6.35
C THR A 42 4.36 16.51 -5.43
N GLU A 43 5.07 17.48 -6.01
CA GLU A 43 5.75 18.50 -5.23
C GLU A 43 4.77 19.26 -4.34
N VAL A 44 5.15 19.49 -3.08
CA VAL A 44 4.37 20.22 -2.07
C VAL A 44 5.28 21.16 -1.27
N GLU A 45 4.70 22.21 -0.73
CA GLU A 45 5.37 23.10 0.22
C GLU A 45 5.30 22.49 1.63
N ARG A 46 6.47 22.36 2.26
CA ARG A 46 6.59 21.90 3.64
C ARG A 46 6.81 23.07 4.59
N GLU A 47 5.87 23.28 5.50
CA GLU A 47 6.00 24.26 6.60
C GLU A 47 6.28 23.53 7.92
N ALA A 48 7.47 23.77 8.50
CA ALA A 48 7.85 23.15 9.77
C ALA A 48 7.30 23.95 10.95
N HIS A 49 6.61 23.27 11.87
CA HIS A 49 6.04 23.83 13.10
C HIS A 49 6.52 23.04 14.32
N GLY A 50 7.71 23.35 14.80
CA GLY A 50 8.28 22.68 15.97
C GLY A 50 8.51 21.18 15.73
N ASP A 51 7.64 20.35 16.28
CA ASP A 51 7.75 18.88 16.24
C ASP A 51 6.93 18.22 15.10
N HIS A 52 6.20 19.00 14.29
CA HIS A 52 5.42 18.51 13.14
C HIS A 52 5.56 19.44 11.92
N ALA A 53 5.11 18.98 10.77
CA ALA A 53 5.07 19.78 9.56
C ALA A 53 3.66 19.77 8.93
N HIS A 54 3.34 20.84 8.23
CA HIS A 54 2.20 20.91 7.32
C HIS A 54 2.72 20.81 5.88
N TYR A 55 1.92 20.17 5.02
CA TYR A 55 2.24 20.00 3.61
C TYR A 55 1.11 20.60 2.78
N ASN A 56 1.44 21.68 2.06
CA ASN A 56 0.49 22.49 1.31
C ASN A 56 0.65 22.23 -0.19
N ASP A 57 -0.46 22.17 -0.91
CA ASP A 57 -0.44 22.11 -2.36
C ASP A 57 0.10 23.43 -2.93
N ILE A 58 1.00 23.34 -3.91
CA ILE A 58 1.53 24.49 -4.64
C ILE A 58 0.87 24.63 -6.02
N GLN A 59 0.98 25.81 -6.61
CA GLN A 59 0.48 26.02 -7.99
C GLN A 59 1.48 25.44 -8.99
N ASN A 60 0.97 24.66 -9.96
CA ASN A 60 1.76 24.00 -10.99
C ASN A 60 2.89 23.12 -10.41
N PRO A 61 2.58 22.16 -9.53
CA PRO A 61 3.57 21.29 -8.94
C PRO A 61 4.27 20.45 -10.00
N GLU A 62 5.50 20.08 -9.76
CA GLU A 62 6.12 18.96 -10.45
C GLU A 62 5.39 17.67 -10.05
N VAL A 63 5.05 16.85 -11.05
CA VAL A 63 4.40 15.56 -10.82
C VAL A 63 5.13 14.48 -11.59
N VAL A 64 5.70 13.53 -10.87
CA VAL A 64 6.33 12.34 -11.46
C VAL A 64 5.47 11.12 -11.13
N THR A 65 5.21 10.28 -12.14
CA THR A 65 4.44 9.04 -11.99
C THR A 65 5.23 7.86 -12.48
N VAL A 66 5.47 6.90 -11.61
CA VAL A 66 6.07 5.60 -11.96
C VAL A 66 4.96 4.56 -11.98
N THR A 67 4.81 3.86 -13.12
CA THR A 67 3.78 2.82 -13.31
C THR A 67 4.43 1.44 -13.25
N PHE A 68 3.83 0.53 -12.49
CA PHE A 68 4.25 -0.85 -12.30
C PHE A 68 3.18 -1.78 -12.84
N SER A 69 3.60 -2.80 -13.58
CA SER A 69 2.66 -3.75 -14.20
C SER A 69 3.31 -5.10 -14.49
N GLY A 70 2.49 -6.05 -14.91
CA GLY A 70 2.93 -7.41 -15.19
C GLY A 70 3.07 -8.26 -13.92
N ALA A 71 3.41 -9.53 -14.09
CA ALA A 71 3.47 -10.48 -12.98
C ALA A 71 4.52 -10.13 -11.90
N ASP A 72 5.59 -9.45 -12.31
CA ASP A 72 6.68 -9.07 -11.40
C ASP A 72 6.56 -7.60 -10.91
N MET A 73 5.48 -6.90 -11.27
CA MET A 73 5.24 -5.50 -10.90
C MET A 73 6.46 -4.61 -11.16
N LEU A 74 7.00 -4.68 -12.37
CA LEU A 74 8.18 -3.91 -12.78
C LEU A 74 7.77 -2.57 -13.42
N PRO A 75 8.59 -1.51 -13.24
CA PRO A 75 8.45 -0.28 -13.99
C PRO A 75 8.95 -0.48 -15.45
N PRO A 76 8.65 0.44 -16.38
CA PRO A 76 9.25 0.43 -17.71
C PRO A 76 10.77 0.39 -17.65
N VAL A 77 11.38 -0.25 -18.66
CA VAL A 77 12.85 -0.35 -18.73
C VAL A 77 13.47 1.05 -18.86
N GLY A 78 14.41 1.35 -17.95
CA GLY A 78 15.07 2.66 -17.89
C GLY A 78 14.31 3.72 -17.10
N GLU A 79 13.13 3.40 -16.54
CA GLU A 79 12.38 4.31 -15.68
C GLU A 79 13.19 4.61 -14.41
N HIS A 80 13.28 5.87 -14.08
CA HIS A 80 13.95 6.35 -12.87
C HIS A 80 13.26 7.63 -12.36
N LEU A 81 13.41 7.88 -11.08
CA LEU A 81 12.81 8.99 -10.37
C LEU A 81 13.90 10.02 -10.04
N HIS A 82 13.71 11.26 -10.46
CA HIS A 82 14.50 12.39 -10.00
C HIS A 82 13.77 13.13 -8.90
N LEU A 83 14.45 13.38 -7.77
CA LEU A 83 13.92 14.18 -6.67
C LEU A 83 14.96 15.25 -6.27
N GLU A 84 14.52 16.49 -6.17
CA GLU A 84 15.41 17.62 -5.87
C GLU A 84 15.66 17.81 -4.38
N VAL A 85 16.90 18.10 -4.03
CA VAL A 85 17.29 18.44 -2.65
C VAL A 85 16.57 19.71 -2.20
N GLY A 86 16.05 19.68 -0.98
CA GLY A 86 15.30 20.80 -0.37
C GLY A 86 13.80 20.75 -0.64
N LYS A 87 13.35 19.96 -1.64
CA LYS A 87 11.93 19.79 -1.93
C LYS A 87 11.27 18.70 -1.11
N SER A 88 9.96 18.81 -1.00
CA SER A 88 9.08 17.77 -0.43
C SER A 88 8.07 17.32 -1.45
N TYR A 89 7.75 16.04 -1.42
CA TYR A 89 6.83 15.41 -2.37
C TYR A 89 5.77 14.61 -1.61
N ARG A 90 4.50 14.82 -1.96
CA ARG A 90 3.43 13.90 -1.58
C ARG A 90 3.55 12.64 -2.43
N LEU A 91 3.84 11.51 -1.80
CA LEU A 91 3.83 10.19 -2.39
C LEU A 91 2.43 9.60 -2.24
N GLN A 92 1.82 9.17 -3.36
CA GLN A 92 0.53 8.49 -3.37
C GLN A 92 0.63 7.16 -4.13
N LEU A 93 0.11 6.11 -3.52
CA LEU A 93 -0.12 4.84 -4.19
C LEU A 93 -1.50 4.87 -4.86
N VAL A 94 -1.55 4.50 -6.13
CA VAL A 94 -2.78 4.09 -6.83
C VAL A 94 -2.61 2.64 -7.23
N ALA A 95 -3.43 1.76 -6.69
CA ALA A 95 -3.44 0.34 -7.00
C ALA A 95 -4.76 -0.02 -7.69
N THR A 96 -4.69 -0.84 -8.74
CA THR A 96 -5.89 -1.34 -9.42
C THR A 96 -5.89 -2.87 -9.48
N ASP A 97 -7.06 -3.48 -9.34
CA ASP A 97 -7.24 -4.90 -9.56
C ASP A 97 -7.15 -5.28 -11.05
N PHE A 98 -7.26 -6.56 -11.37
CA PHE A 98 -7.24 -7.05 -12.76
C PHE A 98 -8.45 -6.60 -13.59
N ALA A 99 -9.51 -6.08 -12.97
CA ALA A 99 -10.66 -5.47 -13.65
C ALA A 99 -10.49 -3.95 -13.85
N GLY A 100 -9.37 -3.36 -13.40
CA GLY A 100 -9.07 -1.93 -13.50
C GLY A 100 -9.76 -1.07 -12.44
N ARG A 101 -10.29 -1.65 -11.38
CA ARG A 101 -10.91 -0.91 -10.27
C ARG A 101 -9.85 -0.52 -9.25
N GLU A 102 -9.92 0.72 -8.76
CA GLU A 102 -9.01 1.17 -7.71
C GLU A 102 -9.26 0.44 -6.38
N THR A 103 -8.19 -0.02 -5.75
CA THR A 103 -8.24 -0.84 -4.52
C THR A 103 -7.41 -0.27 -3.37
N GLN A 104 -6.61 0.78 -3.58
CA GLN A 104 -5.70 1.31 -2.55
C GLN A 104 -6.41 1.74 -1.25
N GLN A 105 -7.70 2.10 -1.32
CA GLN A 105 -8.46 2.49 -0.13
C GLN A 105 -8.79 1.30 0.79
N THR A 106 -8.72 0.06 0.30
CA THR A 106 -8.91 -1.12 1.15
C THR A 106 -7.77 -1.26 2.15
N PHE A 107 -6.55 -0.89 1.76
CA PHE A 107 -5.38 -0.88 2.65
C PHE A 107 -5.57 0.13 3.80
N VAL A 108 -6.10 1.32 3.51
CA VAL A 108 -6.40 2.35 4.52
C VAL A 108 -7.53 1.90 5.43
N ALA A 109 -8.60 1.30 4.87
CA ALA A 109 -9.72 0.78 5.65
C ALA A 109 -9.31 -0.34 6.62
N ARG A 110 -8.22 -1.05 6.30
CA ARG A 110 -7.63 -2.13 7.11
C ARG A 110 -6.26 -1.73 7.68
N ALA A 111 -6.17 -0.49 8.19
CA ALA A 111 -4.94 0.10 8.72
C ALA A 111 -4.31 -0.68 9.88
N ASP A 112 -5.08 -1.51 10.57
CA ASP A 112 -4.63 -2.37 11.67
C ASP A 112 -3.69 -3.51 11.23
N ILE A 113 -3.69 -3.85 9.93
CA ILE A 113 -2.87 -4.91 9.36
C ILE A 113 -2.05 -4.48 8.14
N HIS A 114 -2.14 -3.24 7.67
CA HIS A 114 -1.34 -2.76 6.55
C HIS A 114 -0.36 -1.66 6.95
N GLN A 115 0.86 -1.74 6.40
CA GLN A 115 1.85 -0.68 6.48
C GLN A 115 2.84 -0.76 5.33
N ALA A 116 3.10 0.38 4.70
CA ALA A 116 4.16 0.53 3.72
C ALA A 116 5.50 0.82 4.40
N PHE A 117 6.57 0.30 3.79
CA PHE A 117 7.96 0.61 4.10
C PHE A 117 8.60 1.16 2.83
N ILE A 118 9.34 2.26 2.95
CA ILE A 118 10.05 2.90 1.84
C ILE A 118 11.54 2.66 2.05
N LEU A 119 12.02 1.55 1.50
CA LEU A 119 13.36 1.02 1.80
C LEU A 119 14.40 1.53 0.82
N GLY A 120 15.66 1.46 1.22
CA GLY A 120 16.81 1.71 0.38
C GLY A 120 17.34 3.14 0.40
N ALA A 121 16.64 4.07 1.03
CA ALA A 121 17.12 5.44 1.16
C ALA A 121 18.43 5.48 1.95
N PRO A 122 19.49 6.11 1.41
CA PRO A 122 20.73 6.33 2.15
C PRO A 122 20.49 7.13 3.43
N ALA A 123 21.33 6.92 4.43
CA ALA A 123 21.20 7.60 5.73
C ALA A 123 21.16 9.12 5.54
N ASN A 124 20.18 9.77 6.15
CA ASN A 124 19.97 11.22 6.14
C ASN A 124 19.69 11.87 4.77
N SER A 125 19.52 11.08 3.70
CA SER A 125 19.17 11.62 2.37
C SER A 125 17.69 11.96 2.24
N LEU A 126 16.83 11.15 2.83
CA LEU A 126 15.37 11.33 2.83
C LEU A 126 14.82 11.31 4.25
N SER A 127 13.68 11.95 4.45
CA SER A 127 12.76 11.70 5.55
C SER A 127 11.38 11.40 5.00
N TYR A 128 10.58 10.65 5.77
CA TYR A 128 9.24 10.23 5.37
C TYR A 128 8.25 10.38 6.52
N GLU A 129 7.09 10.91 6.22
CA GLU A 129 5.96 11.03 7.14
C GLU A 129 4.73 10.38 6.51
N TYR A 130 4.02 9.53 7.27
CA TYR A 130 2.75 8.95 6.82
C TYR A 130 1.67 10.03 6.77
N GLY A 131 0.85 10.01 5.73
CA GLY A 131 -0.16 11.03 5.47
C GLY A 131 -1.60 10.51 5.43
N ASP A 132 -1.82 9.20 5.65
CA ASP A 132 -3.17 8.64 5.68
C ASP A 132 -3.91 9.04 6.96
N ILE A 133 -5.23 9.21 6.83
CA ILE A 133 -6.13 9.53 7.94
C ILE A 133 -7.35 8.59 7.90
N ASP A 134 -7.93 8.35 9.07
CA ASP A 134 -9.23 7.65 9.17
C ASP A 134 -10.41 8.62 8.89
N ALA A 135 -11.64 8.09 8.94
CA ALA A 135 -12.86 8.86 8.73
C ALA A 135 -13.10 9.96 9.80
N ASN A 136 -12.39 9.92 10.93
CA ASN A 136 -12.44 10.91 12.01
C ASN A 136 -11.28 11.93 11.92
N GLY A 137 -10.41 11.81 10.90
CA GLY A 137 -9.23 12.65 10.74
C GLY A 137 -8.03 12.26 11.60
N GLN A 138 -8.02 11.04 12.18
CA GLN A 138 -6.88 10.56 12.95
C GLN A 138 -5.82 10.00 12.03
N ALA A 139 -4.55 10.32 12.30
CA ALA A 139 -3.42 9.85 11.52
C ALA A 139 -3.27 8.32 11.56
N LEU A 140 -3.00 7.74 10.39
CA LEU A 140 -2.76 6.32 10.18
C LEU A 140 -1.38 6.11 9.54
N ASN A 141 -0.63 5.13 10.03
CA ASN A 141 0.66 4.77 9.45
C ASN A 141 0.48 3.65 8.41
N VAL A 142 -0.33 3.88 7.36
CA VAL A 142 -0.49 2.89 6.28
C VAL A 142 0.51 3.13 5.16
N GLY A 143 0.57 4.35 4.62
CA GLY A 143 1.52 4.76 3.59
C GLY A 143 0.96 4.67 2.17
N VAL A 144 -0.37 4.60 1.99
CA VAL A 144 -1.04 4.86 0.70
C VAL A 144 -0.82 6.32 0.30
N THR A 145 -0.85 7.21 1.29
CA THR A 145 -0.39 8.59 1.18
C THR A 145 0.74 8.83 2.19
N GLY A 146 1.78 9.54 1.77
CA GLY A 146 2.85 9.97 2.65
C GLY A 146 3.63 11.14 2.05
N TYR A 147 4.58 11.66 2.79
CA TYR A 147 5.38 12.81 2.38
C TYR A 147 6.87 12.48 2.50
N LEU A 148 7.57 12.61 1.38
CA LEU A 148 9.03 12.49 1.29
C LEU A 148 9.66 13.88 1.27
N THR A 149 10.65 14.11 2.09
CA THR A 149 11.49 15.32 2.02
C THR A 149 12.91 14.91 1.67
N VAL A 150 13.50 15.58 0.67
CA VAL A 150 14.87 15.33 0.22
C VAL A 150 15.82 16.23 1.01
N ASN A 151 16.57 15.64 1.93
CA ASN A 151 17.42 16.40 2.87
C ASN A 151 18.84 16.61 2.35
N ALA A 152 19.38 15.68 1.54
CA ALA A 152 20.74 15.76 1.05
C ALA A 152 20.92 14.92 -0.23
N LEU A 153 21.93 15.30 -1.04
CA LEU A 153 22.39 14.50 -2.17
C LEU A 153 22.90 13.13 -1.69
N ALA A 154 22.69 12.13 -2.53
CA ALA A 154 23.25 10.79 -2.33
C ALA A 154 23.54 10.15 -3.70
N ASN A 155 24.31 9.06 -3.69
CA ASN A 155 24.47 8.23 -4.88
C ASN A 155 23.09 7.64 -5.27
N THR A 156 22.92 7.37 -6.56
CA THR A 156 21.77 6.63 -7.08
C THR A 156 21.52 5.36 -6.25
N PHE A 157 20.28 5.14 -5.89
CA PHE A 157 19.85 3.95 -5.14
C PHE A 157 18.53 3.40 -5.67
N THR A 158 18.22 2.17 -5.31
CA THR A 158 16.90 1.60 -5.58
C THR A 158 16.01 1.87 -4.38
N MET A 159 14.97 2.66 -4.58
CA MET A 159 13.88 2.77 -3.62
C MET A 159 12.94 1.56 -3.79
N ASN A 160 12.61 0.93 -2.68
CA ASN A 160 11.67 -0.16 -2.66
C ASN A 160 10.46 0.20 -1.78
N TYR A 161 9.31 0.44 -2.42
CA TYR A 161 8.04 0.61 -1.74
C TYR A 161 7.42 -0.77 -1.50
N VAL A 162 7.41 -1.20 -0.24
CA VAL A 162 6.84 -2.48 0.19
C VAL A 162 5.58 -2.21 1.00
N LEU A 163 4.42 -2.55 0.46
CA LEU A 163 3.17 -2.57 1.23
C LEU A 163 3.00 -3.97 1.82
N ARG A 164 2.94 -4.02 3.14
CA ARG A 164 2.93 -5.29 3.87
C ARG A 164 1.57 -5.55 4.53
N HIS A 165 1.04 -6.75 4.28
CA HIS A 165 -0.08 -7.33 5.02
C HIS A 165 0.50 -8.02 6.26
N LEU A 166 0.32 -7.42 7.41
CA LEU A 166 0.88 -7.85 8.69
C LEU A 166 -0.01 -8.90 9.35
N ASN A 167 0.60 -9.86 10.03
CA ASN A 167 -0.16 -10.77 10.89
C ASN A 167 -0.84 -9.99 12.03
N ALA A 168 -1.95 -10.51 12.53
CA ALA A 168 -2.72 -9.91 13.60
C ALA A 168 -1.84 -9.56 14.81
N GLY A 169 -1.97 -8.33 15.32
CA GLY A 169 -1.24 -7.81 16.47
C GLY A 169 0.21 -7.37 16.21
N VAL A 170 0.72 -7.52 14.98
CA VAL A 170 2.09 -7.10 14.64
C VAL A 170 2.19 -5.58 14.51
N LYS A 171 1.17 -4.92 13.94
CA LYS A 171 1.12 -3.47 13.69
C LYS A 171 1.49 -2.63 14.91
N GLY A 172 1.02 -3.00 16.10
CA GLY A 172 1.29 -2.27 17.35
C GLY A 172 2.76 -2.23 17.80
N ARG A 173 3.65 -2.98 17.13
CA ARG A 173 5.10 -2.99 17.38
C ARG A 173 5.89 -2.12 16.41
N ILE A 174 5.21 -1.55 15.41
CA ILE A 174 5.83 -0.77 14.35
C ILE A 174 5.57 0.71 14.63
N THR A 175 6.58 1.52 14.51
CA THR A 175 6.49 2.97 14.68
C THR A 175 6.62 3.69 13.34
N ALA A 176 6.31 4.98 13.28
CA ALA A 176 6.53 5.79 12.09
C ALA A 176 8.01 5.84 11.69
N ALA A 177 8.94 5.71 12.65
CA ALA A 177 10.39 5.71 12.38
C ALA A 177 10.89 4.45 11.64
N ASP A 178 10.08 3.38 11.59
CA ASP A 178 10.43 2.14 10.90
C ASP A 178 10.23 2.22 9.37
N TRP A 179 9.86 3.36 8.82
CA TRP A 179 9.55 3.53 7.40
C TRP A 179 10.67 3.04 6.44
N ASN A 180 11.95 3.17 6.81
CA ASN A 180 13.13 2.70 6.06
C ASN A 180 13.91 1.61 6.81
N ASN A 181 13.21 0.76 7.56
CA ASN A 181 13.83 -0.30 8.33
C ASN A 181 14.20 -1.48 7.43
N ALA A 182 15.49 -1.66 7.12
CA ALA A 182 15.98 -2.77 6.29
C ALA A 182 15.61 -4.17 6.84
N SER A 183 15.31 -4.26 8.14
CA SER A 183 14.85 -5.50 8.78
C SER A 183 13.31 -5.57 8.89
N TYR A 184 12.57 -4.90 8.02
CA TYR A 184 11.11 -4.86 8.02
C TYR A 184 10.44 -6.24 8.02
N ASN A 185 11.11 -7.26 7.49
CA ASN A 185 10.63 -8.65 7.46
C ASN A 185 10.54 -9.31 8.85
N GLN A 186 11.14 -8.72 9.88
CA GLN A 186 10.92 -9.12 11.30
C GLN A 186 9.45 -8.88 11.74
N PHE A 187 8.77 -7.94 11.09
CA PHE A 187 7.35 -7.72 11.27
C PHE A 187 6.59 -8.73 10.41
N THR A 188 6.20 -9.84 11.00
CA THR A 188 5.64 -11.00 10.28
C THR A 188 4.39 -10.65 9.50
N GLY A 189 4.25 -11.26 8.32
CA GLY A 189 3.19 -11.02 7.35
C GLY A 189 3.68 -11.29 5.93
N GLU A 190 2.92 -10.89 4.93
CA GLU A 190 3.24 -11.05 3.51
C GLU A 190 3.30 -9.68 2.82
N ASN A 191 3.89 -9.60 1.65
CA ASN A 191 3.91 -8.36 0.87
C ASN A 191 2.74 -8.39 -0.13
N ASP A 192 1.84 -7.41 -0.04
CA ASP A 192 0.84 -7.16 -1.07
C ASP A 192 1.47 -6.48 -2.29
N LEU A 193 2.46 -5.61 -2.04
CA LEU A 193 3.24 -4.93 -3.07
C LEU A 193 4.73 -4.90 -2.72
N ASP A 194 5.58 -5.01 -3.76
CA ASP A 194 7.04 -4.85 -3.71
C ASP A 194 7.48 -4.10 -4.98
N LEU A 195 7.47 -2.76 -4.93
CA LEU A 195 7.67 -1.89 -6.08
C LEU A 195 9.04 -1.24 -6.03
N LYS A 196 9.86 -1.46 -7.05
CA LYS A 196 11.25 -1.00 -7.09
C LYS A 196 11.47 0.00 -8.22
N VAL A 197 12.06 1.16 -7.89
CA VAL A 197 12.45 2.18 -8.85
C VAL A 197 13.82 2.75 -8.51
N SER A 198 14.61 3.05 -9.54
CA SER A 198 15.89 3.77 -9.39
C SER A 198 15.61 5.23 -9.01
N VAL A 199 16.30 5.75 -8.01
CA VAL A 199 16.15 7.15 -7.53
C VAL A 199 17.48 7.88 -7.66
N HIS A 200 17.41 9.06 -8.26
CA HIS A 200 18.48 10.03 -8.36
C HIS A 200 18.10 11.28 -7.54
N LEU A 201 18.87 11.58 -6.51
CA LEU A 201 18.71 12.84 -5.78
C LEU A 201 19.57 13.88 -6.48
N VAL A 202 18.94 14.95 -6.98
CA VAL A 202 19.58 15.97 -7.78
C VAL A 202 19.63 17.31 -7.04
N ALA A 203 20.58 18.18 -7.43
CA ALA A 203 20.62 19.55 -6.91
C ALA A 203 19.44 20.35 -7.46
N GLU A 204 19.07 21.43 -6.77
CA GLU A 204 18.01 22.34 -7.20
C GLU A 204 18.28 22.85 -8.63
N GLY A 205 17.31 22.68 -9.53
CA GLY A 205 17.40 23.12 -10.93
C GLY A 205 18.23 22.24 -11.85
N ASP A 206 18.72 21.09 -11.38
CA ASP A 206 19.48 20.12 -12.17
C ASP A 206 18.53 19.06 -12.76
N HIS A 207 17.94 19.41 -13.91
CA HIS A 207 17.04 18.53 -14.68
C HIS A 207 17.78 17.91 -15.87
N ASP A 208 18.92 17.24 -15.64
CA ASP A 208 19.58 16.49 -16.70
C ASP A 208 18.67 15.34 -17.19
N HIS A 209 18.25 15.46 -18.44
CA HIS A 209 17.40 14.52 -19.20
C HIS A 209 18.24 13.44 -19.88
#